data_10f0ea04720163978c1c8bd4fc5b9dd7
#
_entry.id   10f0ea04720163978c1c8bd4fc5b9dd7
#
_cell.length_a   1.000
_cell.length_b   1.000
_cell.length_c   1.000
_cell.angle_alpha   90.00
_cell.angle_beta   90.00
_cell.angle_gamma   90.00
#
_symmetry.space_group_name_H-M   'P 1'
#
loop_
_entity.id
_entity.type
_entity.pdbx_description
1 polymer ?
#
loop_
_entity_poly.entity_id
_entity_poly.type
_entity_poly.pdbx_seq_one_letter_code
_entity_poly.pdbx_strand_id
1 'polypeptide(L)'
;EIVWLYENDLNLLKELHKAHESRIKASEDDPIRHGFNLPGWERIKDGLKDYNECLVLGGNRSGKTTGFAKIVMEAVTESNDGHLVCFSQNEDTSIKVQQAAVWEMMPKEFKKKTKSIEGYINYSMQNGFTAKSFIFPDTRTRVDFKTYTQFSNNQTILEGFEFGFPDAKGLNIGAWLDEYLGDASL
;
A
#
# COMPACT_ATOMS: atom_id res chain seq x y z
N GLU A 1 0.30 30.13 -20.25
CA GLU A 1 -0.89 29.47 -20.85
C GLU A 1 -2.18 29.83 -20.10
N ILE A 2 -2.25 29.67 -18.80
CA ILE A 2 -3.43 30.04 -17.96
C ILE A 2 -3.70 31.55 -18.01
N VAL A 3 -2.66 32.39 -17.98
CA VAL A 3 -2.79 33.85 -18.08
C VAL A 3 -3.40 34.25 -19.43
N TRP A 4 -2.95 33.62 -20.50
CA TRP A 4 -3.50 33.88 -21.83
C TRP A 4 -4.98 33.48 -21.96
N LEU A 5 -5.37 32.32 -21.36
CA LEU A 5 -6.75 31.86 -21.29
C LEU A 5 -7.61 32.85 -20.49
N TYR A 6 -7.09 33.35 -19.35
CA TYR A 6 -7.80 34.30 -18.52
C TYR A 6 -8.15 35.61 -19.29
N GLU A 7 -7.24 36.05 -20.10
CA GLU A 7 -7.43 37.26 -20.90
C GLU A 7 -8.35 37.06 -22.12
N ASN A 8 -8.37 35.85 -22.68
CA ASN A 8 -9.07 35.56 -23.93
C ASN A 8 -10.39 34.79 -23.77
N ASP A 9 -10.53 33.99 -22.70
CA ASP A 9 -11.78 33.24 -22.44
C ASP A 9 -12.00 32.92 -20.96
N LEU A 10 -12.66 33.82 -20.26
CA LEU A 10 -12.98 33.68 -18.85
C LEU A 10 -13.92 32.48 -18.58
N ASN A 11 -14.77 32.11 -19.53
CA ASN A 11 -15.70 30.99 -19.37
C ASN A 11 -14.93 29.67 -19.43
N LEU A 12 -14.01 29.53 -20.39
CA LEU A 12 -13.15 28.36 -20.49
C LEU A 12 -12.28 28.20 -19.23
N LEU A 13 -11.75 29.31 -18.69
CA LEU A 13 -10.99 29.25 -17.44
C LEU A 13 -11.84 28.76 -16.26
N LYS A 14 -13.10 29.19 -16.13
CA LYS A 14 -14.03 28.72 -15.11
C LYS A 14 -14.35 27.23 -15.26
N GLU A 15 -14.55 26.75 -16.49
CA GLU A 15 -14.76 25.32 -16.76
C GLU A 15 -13.54 24.47 -16.41
N LEU A 16 -12.35 24.93 -16.77
CA LEU A 16 -11.10 24.27 -16.41
C LEU A 16 -10.89 24.23 -14.90
N HIS A 17 -11.20 25.31 -14.20
CA HIS A 17 -11.10 25.35 -12.74
C HIS A 17 -12.07 24.36 -12.09
N LYS A 18 -13.33 24.34 -12.53
CA LYS A 18 -14.34 23.39 -12.05
C LYS A 18 -13.95 21.94 -12.34
N ALA A 19 -13.41 21.67 -13.53
CA ALA A 19 -12.92 20.33 -13.87
C ALA A 19 -11.72 19.93 -12.99
N HIS A 20 -10.82 20.86 -12.70
CA HIS A 20 -9.68 20.62 -11.80
C HIS A 20 -10.14 20.33 -10.36
N GLU A 21 -11.04 21.13 -9.81
CA GLU A 21 -11.63 20.89 -8.48
C GLU A 21 -12.33 19.52 -8.40
N SER A 22 -13.08 19.16 -9.45
CA SER A 22 -13.73 17.85 -9.54
C SER A 22 -12.73 16.69 -9.54
N ARG A 23 -11.61 16.84 -10.24
CA ARG A 23 -10.53 15.85 -10.24
C ARG A 23 -9.85 15.71 -8.88
N ILE A 24 -9.56 16.83 -8.22
CA ILE A 24 -9.01 16.82 -6.86
C ILE A 24 -9.95 16.08 -5.93
N LYS A 25 -11.23 16.43 -5.94
CA LYS A 25 -12.22 15.77 -5.11
C LYS A 25 -12.34 14.27 -5.40
N ALA A 26 -12.38 13.87 -6.66
CA ALA A 26 -12.41 12.47 -7.04
C ALA A 26 -11.16 11.71 -6.53
N SER A 27 -9.97 12.33 -6.66
CA SER A 27 -8.72 11.76 -6.15
C SER A 27 -8.68 11.66 -4.62
N GLU A 28 -9.31 12.59 -3.91
CA GLU A 28 -9.45 12.52 -2.45
C GLU A 28 -10.47 11.46 -1.99
N ASP A 29 -11.56 11.30 -2.76
CA ASP A 29 -12.62 10.35 -2.44
C ASP A 29 -12.20 8.90 -2.75
N ASP A 30 -11.53 8.67 -3.87
CA ASP A 30 -10.96 7.37 -4.26
C ASP A 30 -9.54 7.53 -4.84
N PRO A 31 -8.52 7.52 -3.98
CA PRO A 31 -7.13 7.67 -4.39
C PRO A 31 -6.61 6.53 -5.27
N ILE A 32 -7.24 5.35 -5.22
CA ILE A 32 -6.82 4.20 -6.02
C ILE A 32 -7.15 4.46 -7.50
N ARG A 33 -8.40 4.81 -7.79
CA ARG A 33 -8.88 4.99 -9.17
C ARG A 33 -8.53 6.35 -9.76
N HIS A 34 -8.55 7.41 -8.95
CA HIS A 34 -8.44 8.80 -9.40
C HIS A 34 -7.18 9.51 -8.90
N GLY A 35 -6.41 8.87 -8.03
CA GLY A 35 -5.19 9.43 -7.48
C GLY A 35 -4.04 9.47 -8.48
N PHE A 36 -2.99 10.17 -8.07
CA PHE A 36 -1.77 10.28 -8.86
C PHE A 36 -1.09 8.92 -9.05
N ASN A 37 -0.55 8.69 -10.24
CA ASN A 37 0.19 7.50 -10.59
C ASN A 37 1.54 7.86 -11.23
N LEU A 38 2.59 7.16 -10.85
CA LEU A 38 3.91 7.32 -11.44
C LEU A 38 4.18 6.19 -12.44
N PRO A 39 4.81 6.50 -13.60
CA PRO A 39 5.18 5.48 -14.58
C PRO A 39 6.05 4.35 -14.00
N GLY A 40 6.85 4.66 -12.97
CA GLY A 40 7.65 3.66 -12.24
C GLY A 40 6.79 2.65 -11.48
N TRP A 41 5.65 3.06 -10.95
CA TRP A 41 4.73 2.16 -10.24
C TRP A 41 4.03 1.19 -11.20
N GLU A 42 3.65 1.65 -12.38
CA GLU A 42 3.09 0.77 -13.41
C GLU A 42 4.09 -0.32 -13.84
N ARG A 43 5.36 0.05 -14.00
CA ARG A 43 6.42 -0.93 -14.31
C ARG A 43 6.60 -1.98 -13.21
N ILE A 44 6.46 -1.58 -11.93
CA ILE A 44 6.51 -2.53 -10.81
C ILE A 44 5.31 -3.49 -10.87
N LYS A 45 4.10 -2.97 -11.08
CA LYS A 45 2.89 -3.79 -11.21
C LYS A 45 2.97 -4.76 -12.39
N ASP A 46 3.45 -4.30 -13.53
CA ASP A 46 3.64 -5.15 -14.70
C ASP A 46 4.69 -6.24 -14.42
N GLY A 47 5.80 -5.87 -13.76
CA GLY A 47 6.81 -6.84 -13.35
C GLY A 47 6.27 -7.91 -12.40
N LEU A 48 5.39 -7.55 -11.46
CA LEU A 48 4.77 -8.49 -10.52
C LEU A 48 3.79 -9.48 -11.17
N LYS A 49 3.36 -9.24 -12.42
CA LYS A 49 2.58 -10.22 -13.19
C LYS A 49 3.44 -11.36 -13.75
N ASP A 50 4.69 -11.05 -14.06
CA ASP A 50 5.61 -11.97 -14.73
C ASP A 50 6.62 -12.60 -13.76
N TYR A 51 6.88 -11.96 -12.63
CA TYR A 51 7.89 -12.36 -11.65
C TYR A 51 7.29 -12.48 -10.26
N ASN A 52 7.73 -13.49 -9.52
CA ASN A 52 7.30 -13.73 -8.13
C ASN A 52 7.92 -12.73 -7.14
N GLU A 53 9.04 -12.11 -7.52
CA GLU A 53 9.79 -11.19 -6.67
C GLU A 53 10.15 -9.91 -7.43
N CYS A 54 10.09 -8.77 -6.74
CA CYS A 54 10.48 -7.48 -7.27
C CYS A 54 11.23 -6.65 -6.23
N LEU A 55 12.49 -6.31 -6.50
CA LEU A 55 13.27 -5.40 -5.66
C LEU A 55 13.18 -3.98 -6.20
N VAL A 56 12.64 -3.07 -5.39
CA VAL A 56 12.48 -1.67 -5.74
C VAL A 56 13.52 -0.81 -5.04
N LEU A 57 14.50 -0.33 -5.79
CA LEU A 57 15.52 0.60 -5.32
C LEU A 57 15.14 2.04 -5.67
N GLY A 58 15.32 2.94 -4.73
CA GLY A 58 15.03 4.36 -4.95
C GLY A 58 15.51 5.24 -3.81
N GLY A 59 15.90 6.46 -4.12
CA GLY A 59 16.35 7.46 -3.16
C GLY A 59 15.25 7.89 -2.17
N ASN A 60 15.64 8.70 -1.21
CA ASN A 60 14.67 9.33 -0.31
C ASN A 60 13.71 10.20 -1.10
N ARG A 61 12.44 10.25 -0.68
CA ARG A 61 11.36 11.01 -1.32
C ARG A 61 11.05 10.62 -2.77
N SER A 62 11.47 9.44 -3.23
CA SER A 62 11.15 8.93 -4.57
C SER A 62 9.74 8.35 -4.70
N GLY A 63 8.89 8.48 -3.68
CA GLY A 63 7.52 7.99 -3.70
C GLY A 63 7.36 6.49 -3.43
N LYS A 64 8.41 5.76 -3.00
CA LYS A 64 8.34 4.32 -2.74
C LYS A 64 7.18 3.93 -1.82
N THR A 65 7.09 4.55 -0.66
CA THR A 65 6.07 4.24 0.35
C THR A 65 4.65 4.45 -0.20
N THR A 66 4.43 5.57 -0.88
CA THR A 66 3.14 5.89 -1.53
C THR A 66 2.82 4.91 -2.64
N GLY A 67 3.83 4.57 -3.48
CA GLY A 67 3.67 3.59 -4.56
C GLY A 67 3.34 2.20 -4.05
N PHE A 68 4.03 1.73 -3.01
CA PHE A 68 3.71 0.46 -2.37
C PHE A 68 2.33 0.45 -1.74
N ALA A 69 1.94 1.51 -1.03
CA ALA A 69 0.60 1.63 -0.47
C ALA A 69 -0.48 1.55 -1.55
N LYS A 70 -0.25 2.19 -2.70
CA LYS A 70 -1.15 2.11 -3.85
C LYS A 70 -1.23 0.70 -4.41
N ILE A 71 -0.09 0.04 -4.65
CA ILE A 71 -0.04 -1.35 -5.15
C ILE A 71 -0.76 -2.31 -4.19
N VAL A 72 -0.55 -2.16 -2.87
CA VAL A 72 -1.25 -2.96 -1.85
C VAL A 72 -2.77 -2.75 -1.96
N MET A 73 -3.22 -1.51 -2.06
CA MET A 73 -4.65 -1.22 -2.12
C MET A 73 -5.29 -1.65 -3.45
N GLU A 74 -4.58 -1.54 -4.57
CA GLU A 74 -5.02 -2.10 -5.85
C GLU A 74 -5.15 -3.63 -5.77
N ALA A 75 -4.14 -4.33 -5.24
CA ALA A 75 -4.20 -5.77 -5.04
C ALA A 75 -5.35 -6.19 -4.12
N VAL A 76 -5.64 -5.42 -3.07
CA VAL A 76 -6.78 -5.62 -2.16
C VAL A 76 -8.12 -5.50 -2.88
N THR A 77 -8.24 -4.57 -3.83
CA THR A 77 -9.49 -4.36 -4.60
C THR A 77 -9.68 -5.35 -5.73
N GLU A 78 -8.60 -5.96 -6.24
CA GLU A 78 -8.62 -6.89 -7.35
C GLU A 78 -8.69 -8.37 -6.91
N SER A 79 -8.24 -8.69 -5.69
CA SER A 79 -8.20 -10.07 -5.17
C SER A 79 -9.45 -10.37 -4.35
N ASN A 80 -10.06 -11.54 -4.55
CA ASN A 80 -11.14 -12.02 -3.70
C ASN A 80 -10.59 -13.03 -2.67
N ASP A 81 -10.97 -12.88 -1.40
CA ASP A 81 -10.53 -13.71 -0.27
C ASP A 81 -9.00 -13.85 -0.15
N GLY A 82 -8.27 -12.84 -0.64
CA GLY A 82 -6.81 -12.80 -0.64
C GLY A 82 -6.21 -12.53 0.75
N HIS A 83 -4.91 -12.79 0.91
CA HIS A 83 -4.17 -12.46 2.11
C HIS A 83 -2.86 -11.76 1.76
N LEU A 84 -2.71 -10.52 2.19
CA LEU A 84 -1.52 -9.69 2.00
C LEU A 84 -0.82 -9.46 3.33
N VAL A 85 0.49 -9.50 3.33
CA VAL A 85 1.29 -9.23 4.53
C VAL A 85 2.32 -8.13 4.22
N CYS A 86 2.27 -7.08 5.01
CA CYS A 86 3.16 -5.94 4.91
C CYS A 86 4.17 -5.97 6.06
N PHE A 87 5.47 -5.98 5.75
CA PHE A 87 6.53 -6.02 6.75
C PHE A 87 7.20 -4.67 6.93
N SER A 88 7.53 -4.33 8.17
CA SER A 88 8.33 -3.16 8.52
C SER A 88 9.41 -3.51 9.54
N GLN A 89 10.40 -2.64 9.67
CA GLN A 89 11.50 -2.83 10.60
C GLN A 89 11.04 -2.93 12.06
N ASN A 90 10.11 -2.07 12.45
CA ASN A 90 9.56 -2.01 13.81
C ASN A 90 8.12 -1.50 13.78
N GLU A 91 7.45 -1.58 14.94
CA GLU A 91 6.03 -1.23 15.09
C GLU A 91 5.76 0.27 14.84
N ASP A 92 6.63 1.14 15.33
CA ASP A 92 6.49 2.59 15.16
C ASP A 92 6.54 2.99 13.68
N THR A 93 7.49 2.45 12.93
CA THR A 93 7.59 2.65 11.48
C THR A 93 6.39 2.04 10.75
N SER A 94 5.91 0.87 11.19
CA SER A 94 4.70 0.27 10.62
C SER A 94 3.50 1.21 10.77
N ILE A 95 3.22 1.67 11.98
CA ILE A 95 2.05 2.51 12.27
C ILE A 95 2.16 3.87 11.59
N LYS A 96 3.25 4.60 11.81
CA LYS A 96 3.37 6.00 11.39
C LYS A 96 3.66 6.20 9.91
N VAL A 97 4.23 5.21 9.25
CA VAL A 97 4.66 5.34 7.84
C VAL A 97 3.88 4.39 6.94
N GLN A 98 3.96 3.09 7.18
CA GLN A 98 3.39 2.08 6.28
C GLN A 98 1.86 2.05 6.35
N GLN A 99 1.30 1.88 7.54
CA GLN A 99 -0.15 1.83 7.74
C GLN A 99 -0.80 3.19 7.44
N ALA A 100 -0.11 4.30 7.78
CA ALA A 100 -0.57 5.64 7.44
C ALA A 100 -0.70 5.82 5.92
N ALA A 101 0.30 5.39 5.15
CA ALA A 101 0.26 5.49 3.69
C ALA A 101 -0.85 4.62 3.08
N VAL A 102 -1.06 3.40 3.60
CA VAL A 102 -2.17 2.54 3.19
C VAL A 102 -3.52 3.18 3.53
N TRP A 103 -3.64 3.78 4.71
CA TRP A 103 -4.84 4.52 5.10
C TRP A 103 -5.12 5.73 4.20
N GLU A 104 -4.10 6.46 3.77
CA GLU A 104 -4.26 7.58 2.83
C GLU A 104 -4.81 7.10 1.49
N MET A 105 -4.32 5.94 1.00
CA MET A 105 -4.78 5.35 -0.26
C MET A 105 -6.16 4.70 -0.21
N MET A 106 -6.71 4.46 0.98
CA MET A 106 -8.02 3.84 1.12
C MET A 106 -9.13 4.80 0.69
N PRO A 107 -10.13 4.35 -0.12
CA PRO A 107 -11.28 5.17 -0.47
C PRO A 107 -12.06 5.63 0.75
N LYS A 108 -12.61 6.85 0.69
CA LYS A 108 -13.33 7.47 1.81
C LYS A 108 -14.54 6.66 2.27
N GLU A 109 -15.20 5.97 1.35
CA GLU A 109 -16.37 5.14 1.65
C GLU A 109 -16.08 4.03 2.67
N PHE A 110 -14.84 3.49 2.72
CA PHE A 110 -14.42 2.49 3.67
C PHE A 110 -13.81 3.06 4.95
N LYS A 111 -13.52 4.36 4.98
CA LYS A 111 -12.96 5.05 6.15
C LYS A 111 -14.06 5.42 7.14
N LYS A 112 -13.89 5.06 8.40
CA LYS A 112 -14.81 5.47 9.45
C LYS A 112 -14.18 6.12 10.65
N LYS A 113 -14.92 7.08 11.19
CA LYS A 113 -14.54 7.80 12.40
C LYS A 113 -15.12 7.21 13.71
N THR A 114 -16.04 6.25 13.66
CA THR A 114 -16.72 5.68 14.84
C THR A 114 -16.73 4.15 14.85
N LYS A 115 -16.60 3.57 16.05
CA LYS A 115 -16.25 2.18 16.36
C LYS A 115 -17.25 1.07 16.01
N SER A 116 -18.38 1.28 15.40
CA SER A 116 -19.43 0.26 15.51
C SER A 116 -20.28 -0.06 14.28
N ILE A 117 -19.76 0.10 13.05
CA ILE A 117 -20.50 -0.36 11.88
C ILE A 117 -19.68 -1.37 11.12
N GLU A 118 -20.26 -2.53 10.87
CA GLU A 118 -19.78 -3.58 9.99
C GLU A 118 -19.46 -3.02 8.60
N GLY A 119 -18.35 -3.44 7.99
CA GLY A 119 -17.96 -2.98 6.66
C GLY A 119 -17.08 -1.72 6.61
N TYR A 120 -16.61 -1.20 7.75
CA TYR A 120 -15.70 -0.05 7.79
C TYR A 120 -14.37 -0.38 8.44
N ILE A 121 -13.33 0.26 7.92
CA ILE A 121 -11.96 0.11 8.39
C ILE A 121 -11.60 1.31 9.26
N ASN A 122 -10.97 1.06 10.40
CA ASN A 122 -10.58 2.08 11.36
C ASN A 122 -9.07 2.11 11.56
N TYR A 123 -8.51 3.30 11.50
CA TYR A 123 -7.10 3.58 11.71
C TYR A 123 -6.92 4.78 12.65
N SER A 124 -5.89 4.75 13.48
CA SER A 124 -5.46 5.89 14.27
C SER A 124 -3.95 6.11 14.15
N MET A 125 -3.51 7.36 14.17
CA MET A 125 -2.08 7.72 14.14
C MET A 125 -1.27 7.15 15.31
N GLN A 126 -1.92 6.87 16.43
CA GLN A 126 -1.28 6.35 17.63
C GLN A 126 -1.15 4.84 17.65
N ASN A 127 -2.17 4.11 17.18
CA ASN A 127 -2.26 2.67 17.35
C ASN A 127 -2.30 1.90 16.01
N GLY A 128 -2.35 2.60 14.88
CA GLY A 128 -2.52 1.99 13.55
C GLY A 128 -3.92 1.41 13.35
N PHE A 129 -4.01 0.42 12.47
CA PHE A 129 -5.22 -0.38 12.29
C PHE A 129 -5.49 -1.27 13.50
N THR A 130 -6.77 -1.51 13.81
CA THR A 130 -7.18 -2.41 14.89
C THR A 130 -6.58 -3.80 14.68
N ALA A 131 -5.94 -4.36 15.71
CA ALA A 131 -5.21 -5.64 15.65
C ALA A 131 -4.10 -5.68 14.58
N LYS A 132 -3.59 -4.51 14.14
CA LYS A 132 -2.56 -4.38 13.08
C LYS A 132 -2.96 -5.08 11.78
N SER A 133 -4.24 -5.07 11.48
CA SER A 133 -4.82 -5.71 10.28
C SER A 133 -6.14 -5.04 9.89
N PHE A 134 -6.57 -5.29 8.67
CA PHE A 134 -7.93 -5.02 8.25
C PHE A 134 -8.39 -6.05 7.21
N ILE A 135 -9.70 -6.18 7.06
CA ILE A 135 -10.33 -6.95 5.98
C ILE A 135 -11.07 -5.95 5.11
N PHE A 136 -10.79 -5.97 3.81
CA PHE A 136 -11.44 -5.10 2.87
C PHE A 136 -12.87 -5.60 2.60
N PRO A 137 -13.90 -4.75 2.75
CA PRO A 137 -15.29 -5.22 2.80
C PRO A 137 -15.75 -5.90 1.51
N ASP A 138 -15.40 -5.34 0.35
CA ASP A 138 -15.93 -5.80 -0.94
C ASP A 138 -15.30 -7.13 -1.40
N THR A 139 -14.00 -7.29 -1.20
CA THR A 139 -13.25 -8.45 -1.69
C THR A 139 -12.95 -9.48 -0.61
N ARG A 140 -13.20 -9.14 0.68
CA ARG A 140 -12.83 -9.93 1.85
C ARG A 140 -11.33 -10.21 1.97
N THR A 141 -10.52 -9.52 1.18
CA THR A 141 -9.06 -9.63 1.25
C THR A 141 -8.56 -9.06 2.57
N ARG A 142 -7.73 -9.84 3.24
CA ARG A 142 -7.11 -9.49 4.51
C ARG A 142 -5.73 -8.89 4.30
N VAL A 143 -5.41 -7.83 5.05
CA VAL A 143 -4.09 -7.23 5.11
C VAL A 143 -3.58 -7.26 6.54
N ASP A 144 -2.44 -7.88 6.77
CA ASP A 144 -1.76 -7.92 8.07
C ASP A 144 -0.47 -7.09 8.02
N PHE A 145 -0.20 -6.37 9.10
CA PHE A 145 1.03 -5.60 9.29
C PHE A 145 1.90 -6.26 10.35
N LYS A 146 3.09 -6.69 9.97
CA LYS A 146 4.05 -7.42 10.80
C LYS A 146 5.39 -6.68 10.87
N THR A 147 6.21 -7.04 11.84
CA THR A 147 7.57 -6.49 11.98
C THR A 147 8.62 -7.61 11.86
N TYR A 148 9.81 -7.28 11.38
CA TYR A 148 10.90 -8.25 11.26
C TYR A 148 11.32 -8.86 12.60
N THR A 149 11.21 -8.10 13.70
CA THR A 149 11.48 -8.61 15.04
C THR A 149 10.54 -9.75 15.46
N GLN A 150 9.34 -9.80 14.89
CA GLN A 150 8.42 -10.91 15.12
C GLN A 150 8.83 -12.18 14.38
N PHE A 151 9.60 -12.06 13.30
CA PHE A 151 10.14 -13.19 12.56
C PHE A 151 11.31 -13.85 13.28
N SER A 152 12.24 -13.08 13.84
CA SER A 152 13.41 -13.63 14.51
C SER A 152 13.06 -14.45 15.76
N ASN A 153 11.87 -14.22 16.33
CA ASN A 153 11.45 -14.86 17.58
C ASN A 153 10.39 -15.96 17.41
N ASN A 154 9.81 -16.13 16.21
CA ASN A 154 8.73 -17.08 15.97
C ASN A 154 8.83 -17.74 14.60
N GLN A 155 9.56 -18.84 14.52
CA GLN A 155 9.56 -19.74 13.35
C GLN A 155 8.13 -20.22 13.01
N THR A 156 7.24 -20.26 13.99
CA THR A 156 5.83 -20.66 13.85
C THR A 156 4.99 -19.76 12.94
N ILE A 157 5.39 -18.49 12.74
CA ILE A 157 4.67 -17.57 11.83
C ILE A 157 4.91 -17.97 10.38
N LEU A 158 6.07 -18.51 10.05
CA LEU A 158 6.38 -18.99 8.70
C LEU A 158 5.65 -20.29 8.34
N GLU A 159 5.32 -21.13 9.31
CA GLU A 159 4.60 -22.38 9.08
C GLU A 159 3.11 -22.18 8.73
N GLY A 160 2.55 -20.99 9.06
CA GLY A 160 1.15 -20.64 8.78
C GLY A 160 0.94 -19.74 7.56
N PHE A 161 2.01 -19.22 6.96
CA PHE A 161 1.93 -18.41 5.75
C PHE A 161 2.34 -19.26 4.55
N GLU A 162 1.38 -19.64 3.74
CA GLU A 162 1.63 -19.93 2.33
C GLU A 162 1.94 -18.57 1.65
N PHE A 163 3.18 -18.11 1.80
CA PHE A 163 3.74 -17.27 0.75
C PHE A 163 3.59 -18.09 -0.52
N GLY A 164 3.13 -17.55 -1.62
CA GLY A 164 2.90 -18.28 -2.87
C GLY A 164 4.08 -19.11 -3.42
N PHE A 165 4.94 -19.59 -2.56
CA PHE A 165 6.02 -20.55 -2.75
C PHE A 165 5.55 -21.91 -2.23
N PRO A 166 5.09 -22.82 -3.10
CA PRO A 166 4.61 -24.14 -2.69
C PRO A 166 5.64 -24.96 -1.88
N ASP A 167 6.90 -24.59 -1.93
CA ASP A 167 8.01 -25.31 -1.30
C ASP A 167 8.63 -24.61 -0.08
N ALA A 168 8.03 -23.53 0.43
CA ALA A 168 8.57 -22.72 1.53
C ALA A 168 8.47 -23.41 2.94
N LYS A 169 8.12 -24.69 3.01
CA LYS A 169 8.20 -25.47 4.24
C LYS A 169 9.66 -25.54 4.70
N GLY A 170 10.00 -24.71 5.67
CA GLY A 170 11.31 -24.71 6.29
C GLY A 170 12.29 -23.63 5.78
N LEU A 171 11.82 -22.62 5.07
CA LEU A 171 12.70 -21.52 4.66
C LEU A 171 13.14 -20.73 5.91
N ASN A 172 14.41 -20.88 6.26
CA ASN A 172 15.06 -20.03 7.22
C ASN A 172 15.37 -18.70 6.51
N ILE A 173 14.60 -17.65 6.76
CA ILE A 173 14.79 -16.33 6.13
C ILE A 173 16.20 -15.78 6.39
N GLY A 174 16.80 -16.08 7.54
CA GLY A 174 18.21 -15.75 7.81
C GLY A 174 19.14 -16.43 6.81
N ALA A 175 18.99 -17.73 6.60
CA ALA A 175 19.82 -18.48 5.64
C ALA A 175 19.58 -18.02 4.20
N TRP A 176 18.34 -17.67 3.84
CA TRP A 176 18.01 -17.13 2.52
C TRP A 176 18.62 -15.74 2.31
N LEU A 177 18.56 -14.86 3.32
CA LEU A 177 19.22 -13.55 3.26
C LEU A 177 20.75 -13.68 3.17
N ASP A 178 21.36 -14.64 3.91
CA ASP A 178 22.79 -14.91 3.86
C ASP A 178 23.21 -15.48 2.49
N GLU A 179 22.39 -16.34 1.90
CA GLU A 179 22.64 -16.91 0.56
C GLU A 179 22.49 -15.86 -0.56
N TYR A 180 21.49 -14.97 -0.46
CA TYR A 180 21.20 -13.98 -1.50
C TYR A 180 22.04 -12.69 -1.38
N LEU A 181 22.33 -12.26 -0.17
CA LEU A 181 23.10 -11.03 0.05
C LEU A 181 24.62 -11.28 0.01
N GLY A 182 25.01 -12.56 -0.04
CA GLY A 182 26.42 -12.92 0.06
C GLY A 182 27.01 -12.42 1.37
N ASP A 183 28.09 -12.98 1.80
CA ASP A 183 28.80 -12.55 3.00
C ASP A 183 29.10 -11.03 2.91
N ALA A 184 28.19 -10.20 3.42
CA ALA A 184 28.31 -8.74 3.47
C ALA A 184 29.29 -8.31 4.58
N SER A 185 30.30 -9.10 4.81
CA SER A 185 31.48 -8.77 5.57
C SER A 185 32.53 -8.17 4.62
N LEU A 186 32.23 -6.96 4.10
CA LEU A 186 33.24 -6.04 3.56
C LEU A 186 33.01 -4.66 4.15
#